data_b265b042c7667aa98a0b8eb4c5021373
#
_entry.id   b265b042c7667aa98a0b8eb4c5021373
#
_cell.length_a   1.000
_cell.length_b   1.000
_cell.length_c   1.000
_cell.angle_alpha   90.00
_cell.angle_beta   90.00
_cell.angle_gamma   90.00
#
_symmetry.space_group_name_H-M   'P 1'
#
loop_
_entity.id
_entity.type
_entity.pdbx_description
1 polymer ?
#
loop_
_entity_poly.entity_id
_entity_poly.type
_entity_poly.pdbx_seq_one_letter_code
_entity_poly.pdbx_strand_id
1 'polypeptide(L)'
;MNNSLISKYIPLNTIVHNLDPRAKIFFVIWYLVDVFIAYNVLEFLILILMLLAIVILSKTSPAFLINSVKAISILILFTSLIHLVFNKKGTVLYEVLGWKIYSGALLGIALITVRFILVVAIMVVFMATTSPTEITSAIEKSLGFLQKVGVPISTFALVLSISLRFIPTILEETNRIINAQVSRGSDFNEGSLAQKIRKFIPILIPLFIATLKRADELATAMEVRGYSTTGVRSKYKVLKYNKLDYLSYILIIVITILIIL
;
A
#
# COMPACT_ATOMS: atom_id res chain seq x y z
N MET A 1 -22.52 2.06 -4.36
CA MET A 1 -21.08 2.45 -4.43
C MET A 1 -20.28 1.28 -3.87
N ASN A 2 -19.37 0.71 -4.66
CA ASN A 2 -18.67 -0.53 -4.29
C ASN A 2 -17.82 -0.34 -3.04
N ASN A 3 -18.07 -1.14 -2.01
CA ASN A 3 -17.32 -1.21 -0.74
C ASN A 3 -15.85 -1.68 -0.89
N SER A 4 -15.30 -1.63 -2.08
CA SER A 4 -13.97 -2.14 -2.42
C SER A 4 -12.80 -1.20 -2.11
N LEU A 5 -13.06 -0.03 -1.49
CA LEU A 5 -12.00 0.98 -1.26
C LEU A 5 -11.15 0.75 0.01
N ILE A 6 -11.59 -0.10 0.95
CA ILE A 6 -11.01 -0.12 2.29
C ILE A 6 -10.00 -1.25 2.51
N SER A 7 -10.10 -2.35 1.80
CA SER A 7 -9.10 -3.42 1.91
C SER A 7 -9.05 -4.23 0.62
N LYS A 8 -7.96 -4.09 -0.10
CA LYS A 8 -7.62 -4.97 -1.22
C LYS A 8 -6.99 -6.29 -0.74
N TYR A 9 -6.98 -6.53 0.57
CA TYR A 9 -6.52 -7.77 1.17
C TYR A 9 -7.45 -8.93 0.81
N ILE A 10 -6.87 -10.01 0.28
CA ILE A 10 -7.59 -11.22 -0.08
C ILE A 10 -7.14 -12.32 0.89
N PRO A 11 -8.01 -12.78 1.80
CA PRO A 11 -7.64 -13.79 2.78
C PRO A 11 -7.47 -15.16 2.08
N LEU A 12 -6.24 -15.51 1.73
CA LEU A 12 -5.87 -16.80 1.16
C LEU A 12 -4.80 -17.47 2.05
N ASN A 13 -4.82 -18.79 2.09
CA ASN A 13 -3.80 -19.59 2.77
C ASN A 13 -2.72 -20.02 1.77
N THR A 14 -1.79 -19.12 1.47
CA THR A 14 -0.63 -19.41 0.62
C THR A 14 0.68 -19.24 1.39
N ILE A 15 1.79 -19.73 0.83
CA ILE A 15 3.12 -19.56 1.42
C ILE A 15 3.41 -18.09 1.72
N VAL A 16 3.10 -17.19 0.76
CA VAL A 16 3.33 -15.75 0.90
C VAL A 16 2.44 -15.12 1.98
N HIS A 17 1.16 -15.56 2.10
CA HIS A 17 0.26 -15.05 3.15
C HIS A 17 0.75 -15.41 4.55
N ASN A 18 1.34 -16.59 4.71
CA ASN A 18 1.78 -17.13 6.00
C ASN A 18 3.16 -16.61 6.47
N LEU A 19 3.86 -15.83 5.65
CA LEU A 19 5.10 -15.15 6.06
C LEU A 19 4.84 -14.10 7.14
N ASP A 20 5.81 -13.92 8.04
CA ASP A 20 5.77 -12.85 9.05
C ASP A 20 5.67 -11.47 8.35
N PRO A 21 4.72 -10.60 8.74
CA PRO A 21 4.54 -9.30 8.11
C PRO A 21 5.79 -8.42 8.13
N ARG A 22 6.68 -8.61 9.10
CA ARG A 22 7.98 -7.90 9.16
C ARG A 22 8.91 -8.33 8.03
N ALA A 23 8.95 -9.64 7.74
CA ALA A 23 9.74 -10.19 6.64
C ALA A 23 9.21 -9.68 5.29
N LYS A 24 7.87 -9.62 5.13
CA LYS A 24 7.25 -9.06 3.92
C LYS A 24 7.59 -7.59 3.70
N ILE A 25 7.49 -6.76 4.76
CA ILE A 25 7.84 -5.33 4.68
C ILE A 25 9.31 -5.16 4.29
N PHE A 26 10.21 -5.88 4.96
CA PHE A 26 11.64 -5.84 4.65
C PHE A 26 11.90 -6.24 3.19
N PHE A 27 11.31 -7.36 2.77
CA PHE A 27 11.45 -7.87 1.42
C PHE A 27 10.98 -6.85 0.37
N VAL A 28 9.82 -6.24 0.56
CA VAL A 28 9.26 -5.25 -0.37
C VAL A 28 10.14 -4.00 -0.44
N ILE A 29 10.59 -3.49 0.71
CA ILE A 29 11.47 -2.31 0.73
C ILE A 29 12.77 -2.62 -0.02
N TRP A 30 13.39 -3.78 0.24
CA TRP A 30 14.65 -4.16 -0.41
C TRP A 30 14.48 -4.42 -1.90
N TYR A 31 13.39 -5.09 -2.28
CA TYR A 31 13.04 -5.27 -3.69
C TYR A 31 12.89 -3.93 -4.43
N LEU A 32 12.26 -2.95 -3.79
CA LEU A 32 12.18 -1.59 -4.37
C LEU A 32 13.56 -0.95 -4.55
N VAL A 33 14.45 -1.11 -3.57
CA VAL A 33 15.84 -0.65 -3.68
C VAL A 33 16.52 -1.30 -4.88
N ASP A 34 16.39 -2.62 -5.04
CA ASP A 34 16.96 -3.37 -6.17
C ASP A 34 16.41 -2.87 -7.52
N VAL A 35 15.09 -2.62 -7.62
CA VAL A 35 14.46 -2.07 -8.82
C VAL A 35 15.01 -0.70 -9.19
N PHE A 36 15.38 0.14 -8.21
CA PHE A 36 15.94 1.46 -8.47
C PHE A 36 17.43 1.42 -8.81
N ILE A 37 18.18 0.45 -8.27
CA ILE A 37 19.61 0.25 -8.55
C ILE A 37 19.82 -0.40 -9.92
N ALA A 38 18.87 -1.23 -10.38
CA ALA A 38 18.96 -1.94 -11.65
C ALA A 38 19.09 -0.99 -12.87
N TYR A 39 20.08 -1.24 -13.71
CA TYR A 39 20.36 -0.50 -14.95
C TYR A 39 20.41 -1.39 -16.19
N ASN A 40 20.78 -2.67 -16.05
CA ASN A 40 20.96 -3.60 -17.14
C ASN A 40 19.72 -4.45 -17.39
N VAL A 41 19.54 -4.88 -18.64
CA VAL A 41 18.41 -5.76 -19.02
C VAL A 41 18.42 -7.07 -18.24
N LEU A 42 19.60 -7.63 -17.94
CA LEU A 42 19.74 -8.87 -17.16
C LEU A 42 19.21 -8.71 -15.72
N GLU A 43 19.53 -7.60 -15.07
CA GLU A 43 19.07 -7.28 -13.71
C GLU A 43 17.53 -7.18 -13.66
N PHE A 44 16.92 -6.49 -14.63
CA PHE A 44 15.47 -6.43 -14.77
C PHE A 44 14.84 -7.80 -15.03
N LEU A 45 15.51 -8.67 -15.81
CA LEU A 45 15.03 -10.02 -16.06
C LEU A 45 14.98 -10.85 -14.77
N ILE A 46 16.00 -10.75 -13.93
CA ILE A 46 16.03 -11.42 -12.61
C ILE A 46 14.88 -10.92 -11.73
N LEU A 47 14.67 -9.61 -11.65
CA LEU A 47 13.59 -9.01 -10.88
C LEU A 47 12.20 -9.41 -11.39
N ILE A 48 12.02 -9.50 -12.72
CA ILE A 48 10.78 -9.98 -13.33
C ILE A 48 10.52 -11.44 -12.96
N LEU A 49 11.51 -12.32 -13.07
CA LEU A 49 11.38 -13.74 -12.72
C LEU A 49 11.03 -13.91 -11.24
N MET A 50 11.69 -13.16 -10.37
CA MET A 50 11.38 -13.14 -8.94
C MET A 50 9.96 -12.68 -8.66
N LEU A 51 9.50 -11.58 -9.28
CA LEU A 51 8.13 -11.10 -9.14
C LEU A 51 7.11 -12.15 -9.62
N LEU A 52 7.36 -12.77 -10.78
CA LEU A 52 6.50 -13.84 -11.30
C LEU A 52 6.38 -15.00 -10.32
N ALA A 53 7.51 -15.44 -9.74
CA ALA A 53 7.50 -16.48 -8.72
C ALA A 53 6.63 -16.08 -7.50
N ILE A 54 6.75 -14.83 -7.02
CA ILE A 54 5.95 -14.32 -5.90
C ILE A 54 4.46 -14.27 -6.27
N VAL A 55 4.11 -13.79 -7.45
CA VAL A 55 2.72 -13.72 -7.94
C VAL A 55 2.09 -15.11 -8.00
N ILE A 56 2.81 -16.10 -8.54
CA ILE A 56 2.35 -17.50 -8.60
C ILE A 56 2.18 -18.08 -7.18
N LEU A 57 3.16 -17.89 -6.30
CA LEU A 57 3.12 -18.39 -4.91
C LEU A 57 2.05 -17.70 -4.07
N SER A 58 1.75 -16.43 -4.33
CA SER A 58 0.70 -15.66 -3.65
C SER A 58 -0.71 -15.96 -4.17
N LYS A 59 -0.83 -16.61 -5.35
CA LYS A 59 -2.09 -16.81 -6.07
C LYS A 59 -2.86 -15.51 -6.30
N THR A 60 -2.14 -14.41 -6.46
CA THR A 60 -2.75 -13.10 -6.74
C THR A 60 -3.36 -13.09 -8.15
N SER A 61 -4.59 -12.62 -8.29
CA SER A 61 -5.27 -12.58 -9.59
C SER A 61 -4.53 -11.68 -10.59
N PRO A 62 -4.20 -12.17 -11.80
CA PRO A 62 -3.57 -11.35 -12.85
C PRO A 62 -4.40 -10.13 -13.24
N ALA A 63 -5.73 -10.24 -13.22
CA ALA A 63 -6.63 -9.13 -13.52
C ALA A 63 -6.45 -7.97 -12.53
N PHE A 64 -6.16 -8.28 -11.25
CA PHE A 64 -5.91 -7.27 -10.24
C PHE A 64 -4.60 -6.51 -10.50
N LEU A 65 -3.56 -7.21 -10.92
CA LEU A 65 -2.27 -6.61 -11.33
C LEU A 65 -2.45 -5.72 -12.57
N ILE A 66 -3.10 -6.22 -13.62
CA ILE A 66 -3.33 -5.48 -14.87
C ILE A 66 -4.14 -4.20 -14.62
N ASN A 67 -5.20 -4.27 -13.81
CA ASN A 67 -6.01 -3.10 -13.49
C ASN A 67 -5.21 -2.05 -12.69
N SER A 68 -4.30 -2.49 -11.83
CA SER A 68 -3.43 -1.57 -11.06
C SER A 68 -2.39 -0.90 -11.96
N VAL A 69 -1.81 -1.64 -12.92
CA VAL A 69 -0.90 -1.07 -13.93
C VAL A 69 -1.64 -0.09 -14.85
N LYS A 70 -2.88 -0.40 -15.26
CA LYS A 70 -3.70 0.54 -16.04
C LYS A 70 -3.93 1.86 -15.31
N ALA A 71 -4.06 1.86 -13.99
CA ALA A 71 -4.25 3.09 -13.21
C ALA A 71 -3.07 4.07 -13.32
N ILE A 72 -1.85 3.56 -13.56
CA ILE A 72 -0.64 4.39 -13.70
C ILE A 72 -0.21 4.59 -15.16
N SER A 73 -1.00 4.10 -16.15
CA SER A 73 -0.64 4.17 -17.58
C SER A 73 -0.40 5.60 -18.07
N ILE A 74 -1.15 6.57 -17.55
CA ILE A 74 -0.98 7.99 -17.87
C ILE A 74 0.41 8.50 -17.41
N LEU A 75 0.85 8.09 -16.23
CA LEU A 75 2.17 8.46 -15.71
C LEU A 75 3.28 7.82 -16.56
N ILE A 76 3.13 6.55 -16.92
CA ILE A 76 4.07 5.85 -17.81
C ILE A 76 4.14 6.54 -19.16
N LEU A 77 2.99 6.90 -19.74
CA LEU A 77 2.93 7.60 -21.02
C LEU A 77 3.65 8.95 -20.94
N PHE A 78 3.38 9.73 -19.91
CA PHE A 78 3.99 11.05 -19.71
C PHE A 78 5.50 10.97 -19.54
N THR A 79 6.00 10.06 -18.71
CA THR A 79 7.45 9.86 -18.52
C THR A 79 8.12 9.32 -19.78
N SER A 80 7.44 8.46 -20.55
CA SER A 80 7.92 7.97 -21.84
C SER A 80 8.09 9.09 -22.86
N LEU A 81 7.12 10.01 -22.93
CA LEU A 81 7.21 11.20 -23.80
C LEU A 81 8.38 12.10 -23.39
N ILE A 82 8.62 12.32 -22.11
CA ILE A 82 9.77 13.08 -21.64
C ILE A 82 11.07 12.41 -22.07
N HIS A 83 11.19 11.09 -21.88
CA HIS A 83 12.39 10.34 -22.31
C HIS A 83 12.62 10.42 -23.81
N LEU A 84 11.54 10.36 -24.61
CA LEU A 84 11.63 10.45 -26.07
C LEU A 84 12.14 11.80 -26.54
N VAL A 85 11.76 12.90 -25.86
CA VAL A 85 12.17 14.26 -26.24
C VAL A 85 13.55 14.62 -25.72
N PHE A 86 13.88 14.25 -24.48
CA PHE A 86 15.09 14.73 -23.80
C PHE A 86 16.28 13.77 -23.89
N ASN A 87 16.06 12.48 -24.09
CA ASN A 87 17.15 11.50 -24.15
C ASN A 87 17.73 11.41 -25.56
N LYS A 88 18.90 12.04 -25.77
CA LYS A 88 19.63 12.08 -27.05
C LYS A 88 20.82 11.11 -27.12
N LYS A 89 20.84 10.05 -26.28
CA LYS A 89 21.91 9.05 -26.25
C LYS A 89 21.71 7.99 -27.32
N GLY A 90 22.81 7.52 -27.91
CA GLY A 90 22.84 6.42 -28.89
C GLY A 90 22.77 6.88 -30.34
N THR A 91 22.51 5.93 -31.26
CA THR A 91 22.38 6.18 -32.69
C THR A 91 21.00 6.70 -33.03
N VAL A 92 20.94 7.59 -34.06
CA VAL A 92 19.67 8.06 -34.60
C VAL A 92 19.01 6.93 -35.37
N LEU A 93 17.82 6.49 -34.91
CA LEU A 93 17.02 5.42 -35.53
C LEU A 93 16.04 5.97 -36.57
N TYR A 94 15.41 7.08 -36.26
CA TYR A 94 14.42 7.71 -37.12
C TYR A 94 14.53 9.23 -37.07
N GLU A 95 14.37 9.88 -38.22
CA GLU A 95 14.24 11.33 -38.32
C GLU A 95 12.89 11.66 -38.99
N VAL A 96 12.00 12.28 -38.24
CA VAL A 96 10.66 12.67 -38.71
C VAL A 96 10.45 14.15 -38.45
N LEU A 97 10.23 14.94 -39.50
CA LEU A 97 9.93 16.39 -39.40
C LEU A 97 11.02 17.17 -38.59
N GLY A 98 12.29 16.79 -38.67
CA GLY A 98 13.38 17.43 -37.92
C GLY A 98 13.56 16.90 -36.48
N TRP A 99 12.73 15.97 -36.03
CA TRP A 99 12.88 15.32 -34.74
C TRP A 99 13.65 14.01 -34.89
N LYS A 100 14.75 13.88 -34.14
CA LYS A 100 15.60 12.69 -34.14
C LYS A 100 15.26 11.80 -32.95
N ILE A 101 14.85 10.57 -33.27
CA ILE A 101 14.60 9.54 -32.25
C ILE A 101 15.88 8.72 -32.12
N TYR A 102 16.39 8.67 -30.87
CA TYR A 102 17.62 7.97 -30.53
C TYR A 102 17.35 6.56 -29.96
N SER A 103 18.26 5.62 -30.25
CA SER A 103 18.14 4.25 -29.72
C SER A 103 18.14 4.21 -28.18
N GLY A 104 18.92 5.09 -27.54
CA GLY A 104 18.93 5.23 -26.09
C GLY A 104 17.61 5.76 -25.48
N ALA A 105 16.83 6.52 -26.26
CA ALA A 105 15.50 6.95 -25.82
C ALA A 105 14.55 5.76 -25.72
N LEU A 106 14.53 4.87 -26.73
CA LEU A 106 13.69 3.68 -26.73
C LEU A 106 14.06 2.70 -25.62
N LEU A 107 15.35 2.45 -25.43
CA LEU A 107 15.82 1.63 -24.30
C LEU A 107 15.45 2.26 -22.96
N GLY A 108 15.61 3.56 -22.80
CA GLY A 108 15.22 4.29 -21.59
C GLY A 108 13.74 4.19 -21.30
N ILE A 109 12.88 4.31 -22.34
CA ILE A 109 11.42 4.14 -22.20
C ILE A 109 11.09 2.71 -21.78
N ALA A 110 11.71 1.70 -22.39
CA ALA A 110 11.48 0.31 -22.02
C ALA A 110 11.85 0.03 -20.56
N LEU A 111 13.04 0.45 -20.13
CA LEU A 111 13.53 0.25 -18.78
C LEU A 111 12.68 0.99 -17.72
N ILE A 112 12.29 2.24 -17.98
CA ILE A 112 11.45 2.98 -17.03
C ILE A 112 10.03 2.41 -16.95
N THR A 113 9.47 1.93 -18.07
CA THR A 113 8.17 1.27 -18.10
C THR A 113 8.19 -0.01 -17.28
N VAL A 114 9.20 -0.86 -17.49
CA VAL A 114 9.38 -2.09 -16.71
C VAL A 114 9.54 -1.76 -15.22
N ARG A 115 10.35 -0.74 -14.87
CA ARG A 115 10.54 -0.28 -13.50
C ARG A 115 9.22 0.08 -12.82
N PHE A 116 8.38 0.90 -13.45
CA PHE A 116 7.06 1.25 -12.89
C PHE A 116 6.15 0.05 -12.73
N ILE A 117 6.15 -0.87 -13.70
CA ILE A 117 5.37 -2.10 -13.63
C ILE A 117 5.81 -2.94 -12.44
N LEU A 118 7.12 -3.14 -12.23
CA LEU A 118 7.66 -3.91 -11.11
C LEU A 118 7.30 -3.30 -9.75
N VAL A 119 7.47 -1.97 -9.61
CA VAL A 119 7.12 -1.23 -8.38
C VAL A 119 5.65 -1.42 -8.04
N VAL A 120 4.76 -1.20 -9.01
CA VAL A 120 3.32 -1.34 -8.76
C VAL A 120 2.93 -2.78 -8.50
N ALA A 121 3.48 -3.72 -9.25
CA ALA A 121 3.13 -5.13 -9.09
C ALA A 121 3.54 -5.68 -7.71
N ILE A 122 4.74 -5.39 -7.22
CA ILE A 122 5.16 -5.83 -5.87
C ILE A 122 4.30 -5.20 -4.77
N MET A 123 3.95 -3.90 -4.90
CA MET A 123 3.08 -3.22 -3.95
C MET A 123 1.67 -3.81 -3.94
N VAL A 124 1.14 -4.16 -5.11
CA VAL A 124 -0.18 -4.81 -5.24
C VAL A 124 -0.18 -6.18 -4.57
N VAL A 125 0.85 -6.99 -4.79
CA VAL A 125 1.00 -8.30 -4.12
C VAL A 125 1.11 -8.14 -2.62
N PHE A 126 1.88 -7.17 -2.14
CA PHE A 126 2.00 -6.86 -0.72
C PHE A 126 0.65 -6.49 -0.09
N MET A 127 -0.10 -5.58 -0.73
CA MET A 127 -1.44 -5.17 -0.27
C MET A 127 -2.46 -6.31 -0.32
N ALA A 128 -2.35 -7.22 -1.29
CA ALA A 128 -3.22 -8.38 -1.41
C ALA A 128 -2.93 -9.45 -0.33
N THR A 129 -1.67 -9.57 0.10
CA THR A 129 -1.21 -10.63 1.01
C THR A 129 -1.03 -10.20 2.46
N THR A 130 -1.16 -8.91 2.79
CA THR A 130 -0.91 -8.40 4.14
C THR A 130 -2.03 -7.46 4.57
N SER A 131 -2.68 -7.77 5.68
CA SER A 131 -3.75 -6.91 6.20
C SER A 131 -3.19 -5.63 6.85
N PRO A 132 -3.95 -4.50 6.85
CA PRO A 132 -3.51 -3.27 7.51
C PRO A 132 -3.18 -3.44 8.99
N THR A 133 -3.91 -4.31 9.70
CA THR A 133 -3.66 -4.62 11.12
C THR A 133 -2.37 -5.42 11.32
N GLU A 134 -1.99 -6.27 10.38
CA GLU A 134 -0.70 -6.98 10.41
C GLU A 134 0.47 -6.02 10.15
N ILE A 135 0.30 -5.07 9.21
CA ILE A 135 1.29 -4.02 8.96
C ILE A 135 1.53 -3.20 10.23
N THR A 136 0.47 -2.78 10.92
CA THR A 136 0.58 -2.03 12.18
C THR A 136 1.33 -2.82 13.24
N SER A 137 1.02 -4.11 13.40
CA SER A 137 1.69 -4.99 14.37
C SER A 137 3.17 -5.21 14.03
N ALA A 138 3.49 -5.30 12.73
CA ALA A 138 4.86 -5.42 12.26
C ALA A 138 5.67 -4.16 12.54
N ILE A 139 5.12 -2.97 12.24
CA ILE A 139 5.73 -1.67 12.51
C ILE A 139 5.98 -1.50 14.02
N GLU A 140 4.99 -1.79 14.85
CA GLU A 140 5.12 -1.71 16.31
C GLU A 140 6.29 -2.56 16.81
N LYS A 141 6.40 -3.81 16.32
CA LYS A 141 7.43 -4.72 16.78
C LYS A 141 8.81 -4.37 16.21
N SER A 142 8.87 -3.90 14.97
CA SER A 142 10.13 -3.47 14.34
C SER A 142 10.67 -2.17 14.95
N LEU A 143 9.80 -1.22 15.28
CA LEU A 143 10.18 0.05 15.87
C LEU A 143 10.20 0.04 17.42
N GLY A 144 9.95 -1.13 18.02
CA GLY A 144 9.91 -1.27 19.48
C GLY A 144 11.18 -0.80 20.21
N PHE A 145 12.34 -0.81 19.54
CA PHE A 145 13.58 -0.28 20.10
C PHE A 145 13.54 1.23 20.39
N LEU A 146 12.70 1.99 19.64
CA LEU A 146 12.52 3.44 19.88
C LEU A 146 11.81 3.74 21.20
N GLN A 147 11.13 2.77 21.79
CA GLN A 147 10.57 2.94 23.16
C GLN A 147 11.66 3.21 24.19
N LYS A 148 12.88 2.70 23.97
CA LYS A 148 14.04 2.97 24.84
C LYS A 148 14.49 4.44 24.78
N VAL A 149 14.14 5.15 23.73
CA VAL A 149 14.45 6.57 23.51
C VAL A 149 13.26 7.47 23.89
N GLY A 150 12.22 6.90 24.52
CA GLY A 150 11.06 7.65 25.03
C GLY A 150 9.90 7.80 24.03
N VAL A 151 9.97 7.19 22.83
CA VAL A 151 8.87 7.27 21.84
C VAL A 151 7.78 6.24 22.19
N PRO A 152 6.52 6.64 22.41
CA PRO A 152 5.43 5.73 22.82
C PRO A 152 4.88 4.90 21.66
N ILE A 153 5.72 4.07 21.02
CA ILE A 153 5.36 3.27 19.84
C ILE A 153 4.15 2.35 20.08
N SER A 154 4.06 1.73 21.26
CA SER A 154 2.94 0.84 21.58
C SER A 154 1.59 1.57 21.69
N THR A 155 1.61 2.82 22.17
CA THR A 155 0.40 3.66 22.22
C THR A 155 0.00 4.09 20.82
N PHE A 156 0.97 4.50 19.99
CA PHE A 156 0.73 4.85 18.60
C PHE A 156 0.14 3.67 17.80
N ALA A 157 0.71 2.48 17.96
CA ALA A 157 0.22 1.27 17.29
C ALA A 157 -1.19 0.88 17.76
N LEU A 158 -1.51 1.07 19.04
CA LEU A 158 -2.86 0.86 19.55
C LEU A 158 -3.86 1.81 18.90
N VAL A 159 -3.56 3.12 18.91
CA VAL A 159 -4.43 4.14 18.28
C VAL A 159 -4.66 3.81 16.80
N LEU A 160 -3.59 3.46 16.07
CA LEU A 160 -3.68 3.09 14.66
C LEU A 160 -4.54 1.82 14.46
N SER A 161 -4.37 0.80 15.30
CA SER A 161 -5.16 -0.44 15.23
C SER A 161 -6.65 -0.20 15.50
N ILE A 162 -6.96 0.66 16.47
CA ILE A 162 -8.33 1.07 16.78
C ILE A 162 -8.92 1.84 15.60
N SER A 163 -8.18 2.81 15.06
CA SER A 163 -8.60 3.62 13.91
C SER A 163 -8.91 2.75 12.69
N LEU A 164 -8.00 1.83 12.32
CA LEU A 164 -8.19 0.91 11.20
C LEU A 164 -9.41 0.00 11.37
N ARG A 165 -9.73 -0.39 12.61
CA ARG A 165 -10.92 -1.19 12.91
C ARG A 165 -12.21 -0.38 12.75
N PHE A 166 -12.20 0.91 13.13
CA PHE A 166 -13.40 1.75 13.07
C PHE A 166 -13.65 2.38 11.70
N ILE A 167 -12.65 2.48 10.80
CA ILE A 167 -12.85 3.01 9.45
C ILE A 167 -14.05 2.37 8.73
N PRO A 168 -14.19 1.02 8.63
CA PRO A 168 -15.34 0.42 7.96
C PRO A 168 -16.67 0.84 8.61
N THR A 169 -16.73 0.83 9.93
CA THR A 169 -17.95 1.16 10.67
C THR A 169 -18.35 2.63 10.51
N ILE A 170 -17.36 3.55 10.51
CA ILE A 170 -17.62 4.98 10.28
C ILE A 170 -18.09 5.21 8.84
N LEU A 171 -17.58 4.49 7.86
CA LEU A 171 -18.03 4.58 6.47
C LEU A 171 -19.47 4.04 6.30
N GLU A 172 -19.81 2.95 6.95
CA GLU A 172 -21.19 2.43 6.98
C GLU A 172 -22.15 3.43 7.61
N GLU A 173 -21.77 4.03 8.75
CA GLU A 173 -22.57 5.05 9.42
C GLU A 173 -22.72 6.30 8.54
N THR A 174 -21.63 6.73 7.90
CA THR A 174 -21.66 7.86 6.94
C THR A 174 -22.64 7.59 5.80
N ASN A 175 -22.60 6.40 5.19
CA ASN A 175 -23.51 6.02 4.12
C ASN A 175 -24.98 5.98 4.62
N ARG A 176 -25.22 5.50 5.84
CA ARG A 176 -26.55 5.48 6.46
C ARG A 176 -27.08 6.90 6.63
N ILE A 177 -26.25 7.82 7.14
CA ILE A 177 -26.64 9.23 7.33
C ILE A 177 -26.89 9.90 5.97
N ILE A 178 -26.03 9.69 4.97
CA ILE A 178 -26.22 10.21 3.62
C ILE A 178 -27.55 9.75 3.04
N ASN A 179 -27.83 8.45 3.08
CA ASN A 179 -29.07 7.90 2.56
C ASN A 179 -30.31 8.48 3.28
N ALA A 180 -30.24 8.67 4.59
CA ALA A 180 -31.30 9.31 5.35
C ALA A 180 -31.52 10.78 4.93
N GLN A 181 -30.44 11.52 4.66
CA GLN A 181 -30.55 12.92 4.19
C GLN A 181 -31.08 13.01 2.76
N VAL A 182 -30.69 12.08 1.88
CA VAL A 182 -31.25 11.96 0.51
C VAL A 182 -32.76 11.69 0.57
N SER A 183 -33.20 10.79 1.44
CA SER A 183 -34.63 10.49 1.65
C SER A 183 -35.42 11.69 2.20
N ARG A 184 -34.74 12.65 2.84
CA ARG A 184 -35.32 13.95 3.28
C ARG A 184 -35.28 15.03 2.21
N GLY A 185 -34.88 14.68 0.97
CA GLY A 185 -34.86 15.59 -0.15
C GLY A 185 -33.55 16.38 -0.32
N SER A 186 -32.48 16.01 0.39
CA SER A 186 -31.18 16.66 0.18
C SER A 186 -30.52 16.13 -1.08
N ASP A 187 -30.27 17.01 -2.05
CA ASP A 187 -29.45 16.71 -3.23
C ASP A 187 -28.05 17.30 -3.05
N PHE A 188 -27.02 16.42 -3.01
CA PHE A 188 -25.62 16.80 -2.82
C PHE A 188 -24.89 17.17 -4.11
N ASN A 189 -25.50 16.88 -5.29
CA ASN A 189 -24.87 17.12 -6.58
C ASN A 189 -25.13 18.54 -7.11
N GLU A 190 -26.25 19.15 -6.73
CA GLU A 190 -26.68 20.45 -7.22
C GLU A 190 -26.23 21.62 -6.31
N GLY A 191 -25.95 22.77 -6.94
CA GLY A 191 -25.68 24.04 -6.27
C GLY A 191 -24.22 24.49 -6.34
N SER A 192 -23.98 25.75 -5.89
CA SER A 192 -22.65 26.35 -5.79
C SER A 192 -21.79 25.65 -4.73
N LEU A 193 -20.46 25.82 -4.76
CA LEU A 193 -19.54 25.24 -3.77
C LEU A 193 -19.95 25.54 -2.32
N ALA A 194 -20.36 26.77 -2.04
CA ALA A 194 -20.83 27.17 -0.71
C ALA A 194 -22.11 26.47 -0.29
N GLN A 195 -23.05 26.26 -1.21
CA GLN A 195 -24.27 25.47 -0.95
C GLN A 195 -23.96 23.99 -0.72
N LYS A 196 -23.04 23.41 -1.48
CA LYS A 196 -22.58 22.04 -1.27
C LYS A 196 -21.96 21.85 0.12
N ILE A 197 -21.10 22.76 0.55
CA ILE A 197 -20.51 22.72 1.90
C ILE A 197 -21.62 22.77 2.99
N ARG A 198 -22.61 23.66 2.85
CA ARG A 198 -23.75 23.71 3.79
C ARG A 198 -24.55 22.41 3.84
N LYS A 199 -24.70 21.71 2.71
CA LYS A 199 -25.39 20.42 2.65
C LYS A 199 -24.62 19.29 3.36
N PHE A 200 -23.30 19.42 3.57
CA PHE A 200 -22.52 18.45 4.36
C PHE A 200 -22.65 18.60 5.88
N ILE A 201 -23.04 19.78 6.39
CA ILE A 201 -23.19 20.02 7.84
C ILE A 201 -24.17 19.03 8.49
N PRO A 202 -25.38 18.73 7.93
CA PRO A 202 -26.32 17.77 8.45
C PRO A 202 -25.79 16.32 8.46
N ILE A 203 -24.69 16.02 7.76
CA ILE A 203 -24.02 14.74 7.81
C ILE A 203 -22.93 14.76 8.89
N LEU A 204 -22.15 15.85 8.97
CA LEU A 204 -21.01 15.96 9.88
C LEU A 204 -21.43 15.96 11.35
N ILE A 205 -22.51 16.69 11.71
CA ILE A 205 -22.95 16.80 13.11
C ILE A 205 -23.37 15.43 13.69
N PRO A 206 -24.28 14.67 13.06
CA PRO A 206 -24.64 13.34 13.57
C PRO A 206 -23.47 12.37 13.59
N LEU A 207 -22.62 12.41 12.57
CA LEU A 207 -21.42 11.55 12.49
C LEU A 207 -20.44 11.85 13.64
N PHE A 208 -20.23 13.14 13.94
CA PHE A 208 -19.36 13.57 15.03
C PHE A 208 -19.91 13.10 16.38
N ILE A 209 -21.21 13.29 16.64
CA ILE A 209 -21.86 12.81 17.88
C ILE A 209 -21.76 11.29 18.00
N ALA A 210 -22.03 10.55 16.93
CA ALA A 210 -21.93 9.09 16.92
C ALA A 210 -20.49 8.61 17.18
N THR A 211 -19.49 9.28 16.61
CA THR A 211 -18.08 8.92 16.83
C THR A 211 -17.61 9.24 18.24
N LEU A 212 -18.03 10.37 18.84
CA LEU A 212 -17.75 10.69 20.24
C LEU A 212 -18.37 9.68 21.20
N LYS A 213 -19.66 9.34 21.00
CA LYS A 213 -20.32 8.32 21.81
C LYS A 213 -19.60 6.97 21.75
N ARG A 214 -19.17 6.56 20.57
CA ARG A 214 -18.43 5.32 20.37
C ARG A 214 -17.03 5.35 21.03
N ALA A 215 -16.38 6.51 21.01
CA ALA A 215 -15.10 6.69 21.72
C ALA A 215 -15.27 6.55 23.24
N ASP A 216 -16.34 7.10 23.80
CA ASP A 216 -16.68 6.98 25.22
C ASP A 216 -17.01 5.55 25.62
N GLU A 217 -17.84 4.87 24.83
CA GLU A 217 -18.16 3.44 25.01
C GLU A 217 -16.90 2.56 24.96
N LEU A 218 -15.98 2.85 24.01
CA LEU A 218 -14.71 2.13 23.91
C LEU A 218 -13.81 2.39 25.12
N ALA A 219 -13.70 3.66 25.55
CA ALA A 219 -12.89 4.04 26.72
C ALA A 219 -13.39 3.32 27.98
N THR A 220 -14.69 3.35 28.22
CA THR A 220 -15.32 2.62 29.34
C THR A 220 -15.08 1.11 29.26
N ALA A 221 -15.24 0.52 28.07
CA ALA A 221 -14.97 -0.91 27.87
C ALA A 221 -13.49 -1.28 28.10
N MET A 222 -12.56 -0.40 27.74
CA MET A 222 -11.14 -0.61 27.99
C MET A 222 -10.81 -0.51 29.48
N GLU A 223 -11.38 0.45 30.18
CA GLU A 223 -11.20 0.66 31.61
C GLU A 223 -11.70 -0.55 32.41
N VAL A 224 -12.93 -1.01 32.15
CA VAL A 224 -13.52 -2.21 32.79
C VAL A 224 -12.68 -3.47 32.53
N ARG A 225 -12.02 -3.55 31.36
CA ARG A 225 -11.10 -4.65 31.05
C ARG A 225 -9.70 -4.49 31.64
N GLY A 226 -9.47 -3.51 32.50
CA GLY A 226 -8.20 -3.27 33.18
C GLY A 226 -7.10 -2.73 32.26
N TYR A 227 -7.48 -1.98 31.21
CA TYR A 227 -6.47 -1.35 30.36
C TYR A 227 -5.65 -0.33 31.16
N SER A 228 -4.32 -0.49 31.12
CA SER A 228 -3.36 0.44 31.75
C SER A 228 -2.48 1.11 30.70
N THR A 229 -2.26 2.41 30.86
CA THR A 229 -1.34 3.19 30.02
C THR A 229 0.12 2.97 30.38
N THR A 230 0.41 2.59 31.62
CA THR A 230 1.77 2.48 32.20
C THR A 230 2.26 1.04 32.37
N GLY A 231 1.37 0.06 32.25
CA GLY A 231 1.66 -1.36 32.49
C GLY A 231 2.36 -2.05 31.30
N VAL A 232 3.11 -3.11 31.60
CA VAL A 232 3.63 -4.03 30.58
C VAL A 232 2.47 -4.78 29.95
N ARG A 233 2.33 -4.66 28.64
CA ARG A 233 1.22 -5.25 27.89
C ARG A 233 1.61 -6.59 27.29
N SER A 234 0.79 -7.62 27.51
CA SER A 234 0.86 -8.87 26.79
C SER A 234 0.13 -8.78 25.45
N LYS A 235 0.65 -9.45 24.44
CA LYS A 235 0.01 -9.51 23.11
C LYS A 235 -0.61 -10.88 22.90
N TYR A 236 -1.88 -10.91 22.49
CA TYR A 236 -2.56 -12.14 22.14
C TYR A 236 -1.92 -12.82 20.91
N LYS A 237 -1.68 -12.06 19.83
CA LYS A 237 -0.99 -12.55 18.62
C LYS A 237 0.48 -12.17 18.69
N VAL A 238 1.33 -13.13 19.02
CA VAL A 238 2.79 -12.94 19.03
C VAL A 238 3.34 -13.29 17.65
N LEU A 239 3.97 -12.32 16.98
CA LEU A 239 4.69 -12.56 15.73
C LEU A 239 5.93 -13.44 16.01
N LYS A 240 6.03 -14.58 15.31
CA LYS A 240 7.17 -15.50 15.41
C LYS A 240 7.72 -15.74 14.00
N TYR A 241 9.03 -15.62 13.85
CA TYR A 241 9.68 -15.98 12.60
C TYR A 241 9.61 -17.47 12.32
N ASN A 242 9.31 -17.81 11.08
CA ASN A 242 9.34 -19.18 10.57
C ASN A 242 10.59 -19.37 9.68
N LYS A 243 10.94 -20.60 9.33
CA LYS A 243 12.06 -20.93 8.42
C LYS A 243 11.91 -20.25 7.05
N LEU A 244 10.68 -20.09 6.57
CA LEU A 244 10.38 -19.41 5.30
C LEU A 244 10.71 -17.92 5.33
N ASP A 245 10.63 -17.26 6.49
CA ASP A 245 10.98 -15.85 6.63
C ASP A 245 12.49 -15.65 6.46
N TYR A 246 13.30 -16.52 7.07
CA TYR A 246 14.75 -16.50 6.89
C TYR A 246 15.15 -16.79 5.43
N LEU A 247 14.44 -17.72 4.77
CA LEU A 247 14.66 -17.97 3.35
C LEU A 247 14.40 -16.74 2.50
N SER A 248 13.34 -15.99 2.79
CA SER A 248 13.01 -14.75 2.08
C SER A 248 14.08 -13.66 2.25
N TYR A 249 14.66 -13.53 3.45
CA TYR A 249 15.79 -12.63 3.69
C TYR A 249 17.05 -13.01 2.90
N ILE A 250 17.41 -14.30 2.93
CA ILE A 250 18.58 -14.81 2.18
C ILE A 250 18.39 -14.56 0.70
N LEU A 251 17.20 -14.87 0.17
CA LEU A 251 16.90 -14.75 -1.24
C LEU A 251 17.05 -13.30 -1.71
N ILE A 252 16.49 -12.32 -1.00
CA ILE A 252 16.59 -10.92 -1.40
C ILE A 252 18.03 -10.40 -1.31
N ILE A 253 18.79 -10.79 -0.28
CA ILE A 253 20.19 -10.39 -0.13
C ILE A 253 21.06 -10.95 -1.28
N VAL A 254 20.84 -12.22 -1.63
CA VAL A 254 21.57 -12.85 -2.76
C VAL A 254 21.28 -12.11 -4.07
N ILE A 255 20.02 -11.74 -4.33
CA ILE A 255 19.66 -11.00 -5.53
C ILE A 255 20.27 -9.59 -5.52
N THR A 256 20.23 -8.89 -4.39
CA THR A 256 20.90 -7.58 -4.26
C THR A 256 22.38 -7.68 -4.58
N ILE A 257 23.08 -8.69 -4.04
CA ILE A 257 24.52 -8.90 -4.35
C ILE A 257 24.72 -9.16 -5.83
N LEU A 258 23.83 -9.93 -6.47
CA LEU A 258 23.92 -10.28 -7.88
C LEU A 258 23.62 -9.10 -8.82
N ILE A 259 22.85 -8.11 -8.36
CA ILE A 259 22.56 -6.86 -9.08
C ILE A 259 23.72 -5.85 -8.93
N ILE A 260 24.43 -5.87 -7.79
CA ILE A 260 25.54 -4.93 -7.54
C ILE A 260 26.85 -5.39 -8.17
N LEU A 261 27.05 -6.71 -8.35
CA LEU A 261 28.22 -7.31 -9.00
C LEU A 261 28.13 -7.20 -10.53
#